data_87456ac7df4e881b4952eb5336a1e791
#
_entry.id   87456ac7df4e881b4952eb5336a1e791
#
_cell.length_a   1.000
_cell.length_b   1.000
_cell.length_c   1.000
_cell.angle_alpha   90.00
_cell.angle_beta   90.00
_cell.angle_gamma   90.00
#
_symmetry.space_group_name_H-M   'P 1'
#
loop_
_entity.id
_entity.type
_entity.pdbx_description
1 polymer ?
#
loop_
_entity_poly.entity_id
_entity_poly.type
_entity_poly.pdbx_seq_one_letter_code
_entity_poly.pdbx_strand_id
1 'polypeptide(L)'
;MDINEATAKAIAAERSAAGLTIKDLSEKSGVPERTLIRMLKNERDIKVTQIAQLSEVFGINPHELIEEAEKFVDRANRAKAREREFRVTDDLVDRIAAHPEDYDMAANKDPNARLEAETPDE
;
A
#
# COMPACT_ATOMS: atom_id res chain seq x y z
N MET A 1 -2.50 -5.65 -4.83
CA MET A 1 -1.06 -6.00 -4.72
C MET A 1 -0.93 -7.32 -4.00
N ASP A 2 -0.28 -8.28 -4.63
CA ASP A 2 -0.06 -9.56 -3.97
C ASP A 2 1.25 -9.54 -3.19
N ILE A 3 1.50 -10.59 -2.42
CA ILE A 3 2.67 -10.62 -1.55
C ILE A 3 3.96 -10.71 -2.35
N ASN A 4 3.92 -11.30 -3.54
CA ASN A 4 5.11 -11.40 -4.37
C ASN A 4 5.54 -10.02 -4.85
N GLU A 5 4.61 -9.24 -5.34
CA GLU A 5 4.88 -7.88 -5.78
C GLU A 5 5.34 -7.02 -4.60
N ALA A 6 4.71 -7.19 -3.45
CA ALA A 6 5.09 -6.45 -2.25
C ALA A 6 6.49 -6.80 -1.80
N THR A 7 6.86 -8.08 -1.90
CA THR A 7 8.20 -8.52 -1.53
C THR A 7 9.23 -7.92 -2.49
N ALA A 8 8.90 -7.86 -3.78
CA ALA A 8 9.78 -7.22 -4.75
C ALA A 8 10.01 -5.74 -4.39
N LYS A 9 8.96 -5.05 -3.97
CA LYS A 9 9.09 -3.66 -3.54
C LYS A 9 9.92 -3.52 -2.27
N ALA A 10 9.78 -4.45 -1.33
CA ALA A 10 10.56 -4.44 -0.12
C ALA A 10 12.04 -4.64 -0.44
N ILE A 11 12.35 -5.56 -1.35
CA ILE A 11 13.73 -5.79 -1.77
C ILE A 11 14.29 -4.54 -2.43
N ALA A 12 13.51 -3.91 -3.29
CA ALA A 12 13.95 -2.69 -3.96
C ALA A 12 14.22 -1.57 -2.96
N ALA A 13 13.38 -1.45 -1.94
CA ALA A 13 13.55 -0.43 -0.91
C ALA A 13 14.83 -0.68 -0.10
N GLU A 14 15.08 -1.93 0.29
CA GLU A 14 16.28 -2.27 1.05
C GLU A 14 17.53 -2.06 0.21
N ARG A 15 17.48 -2.44 -1.06
CA ARG A 15 18.60 -2.24 -1.95
C ARG A 15 18.93 -0.75 -2.09
N SER A 16 17.90 0.05 -2.25
CA SER A 16 18.07 1.49 -2.38
C SER A 16 18.65 2.09 -1.11
N ALA A 17 18.12 1.68 0.04
CA ALA A 17 18.60 2.17 1.33
C ALA A 17 20.06 1.78 1.58
N ALA A 18 20.45 0.60 1.10
CA ALA A 18 21.83 0.13 1.25
C ALA A 18 22.77 0.71 0.21
N GLY A 19 22.24 1.41 -0.79
CA GLY A 19 23.06 2.00 -1.84
C GLY A 19 23.70 0.97 -2.76
N LEU A 20 23.07 -0.18 -2.94
CA LEU A 20 23.62 -1.25 -3.74
C LEU A 20 23.05 -1.21 -5.15
N THR A 21 23.88 -1.49 -6.15
CA THR A 21 23.40 -1.69 -7.50
C THR A 21 22.89 -3.12 -7.63
N ILE A 22 22.18 -3.40 -8.72
CA ILE A 22 21.73 -4.76 -8.99
C ILE A 22 22.93 -5.71 -9.06
N LYS A 23 24.00 -5.27 -9.68
CA LYS A 23 25.21 -6.07 -9.79
C LYS A 23 25.80 -6.37 -8.42
N ASP A 24 25.88 -5.34 -7.55
CA ASP A 24 26.40 -5.52 -6.20
C ASP A 24 25.54 -6.50 -5.43
N LEU A 25 24.23 -6.37 -5.54
CA LEU A 25 23.32 -7.24 -4.84
C LEU A 25 23.45 -8.68 -5.34
N SER A 26 23.61 -8.85 -6.63
CA SER A 26 23.82 -10.18 -7.22
C SER A 26 25.08 -10.81 -6.67
N GLU A 27 26.17 -10.06 -6.63
CA GLU A 27 27.44 -10.59 -6.17
C GLU A 27 27.40 -10.98 -4.71
N LYS A 28 26.75 -10.16 -3.90
CA LYS A 28 26.69 -10.40 -2.45
C LYS A 28 25.70 -11.49 -2.06
N SER A 29 24.60 -11.59 -2.78
CA SER A 29 23.55 -12.55 -2.43
C SER A 29 23.72 -13.91 -3.11
N GLY A 30 24.43 -13.94 -4.22
CA GLY A 30 24.53 -15.15 -5.00
C GLY A 30 23.35 -15.38 -5.94
N VAL A 31 22.40 -14.46 -5.97
CA VAL A 31 21.26 -14.55 -6.88
C VAL A 31 21.68 -13.93 -8.21
N PRO A 32 21.49 -14.62 -9.34
CA PRO A 32 21.90 -14.06 -10.62
C PRO A 32 21.24 -12.73 -10.92
N GLU A 33 21.98 -11.85 -11.54
CA GLU A 33 21.52 -10.51 -11.87
C GLU A 33 20.23 -10.52 -12.68
N ARG A 34 20.16 -11.40 -13.66
CA ARG A 34 18.98 -11.54 -14.49
C ARG A 34 17.75 -11.94 -13.67
N THR A 35 17.96 -12.83 -12.71
CA THR A 35 16.90 -13.26 -11.82
C THR A 35 16.43 -12.09 -10.96
N LEU A 36 17.35 -11.29 -10.44
CA LEU A 36 17.00 -10.13 -9.63
C LEU A 36 16.17 -9.14 -10.44
N ILE A 37 16.55 -8.88 -11.66
CA ILE A 37 15.81 -7.95 -12.51
C ILE A 37 14.38 -8.43 -12.70
N ARG A 38 14.20 -9.72 -12.97
CA ARG A 38 12.87 -10.29 -13.17
C ARG A 38 12.04 -10.25 -11.89
N MET A 39 12.68 -10.54 -10.76
CA MET A 39 12.01 -10.49 -9.47
C MET A 39 11.52 -9.08 -9.18
N LEU A 40 12.36 -8.08 -9.40
CA LEU A 40 12.01 -6.69 -9.11
C LEU A 40 10.95 -6.15 -10.04
N LYS A 41 10.81 -6.74 -11.22
CA LYS A 41 9.72 -6.37 -12.14
C LYS A 41 8.46 -7.20 -11.92
N ASN A 42 8.47 -8.03 -10.91
CA ASN A 42 7.34 -8.93 -10.60
C ASN A 42 7.03 -9.87 -11.78
N GLU A 43 8.08 -10.32 -12.46
CA GLU A 43 7.92 -11.22 -13.60
C GLU A 43 8.16 -12.67 -13.22
N ARG A 44 8.54 -12.96 -11.99
CA ARG A 44 8.67 -14.31 -11.50
C ARG A 44 8.49 -14.34 -10.00
N ASP A 45 8.15 -15.52 -9.49
CA ASP A 45 7.95 -15.71 -8.07
C ASP A 45 9.28 -15.66 -7.33
N ILE A 46 9.27 -15.06 -6.16
CA ILE A 46 10.43 -14.96 -5.30
C ILE A 46 10.42 -16.19 -4.38
N LYS A 47 11.49 -16.95 -4.42
CA LYS A 47 11.57 -18.17 -3.62
C LYS A 47 12.01 -17.84 -2.21
N VAL A 48 11.59 -18.69 -1.27
CA VAL A 48 11.95 -18.49 0.14
C VAL A 48 13.46 -18.48 0.32
N THR A 49 14.19 -19.34 -0.42
CA THR A 49 15.63 -19.36 -0.36
C THR A 49 16.24 -18.04 -0.81
N GLN A 50 15.63 -17.42 -1.80
CA GLN A 50 16.09 -16.11 -2.29
C GLN A 50 15.82 -15.02 -1.30
N ILE A 51 14.68 -15.09 -0.61
CA ILE A 51 14.36 -14.15 0.47
C ILE A 51 15.44 -14.23 1.55
N ALA A 52 15.84 -15.43 1.92
CA ALA A 52 16.86 -15.62 2.93
C ALA A 52 18.21 -15.07 2.45
N GLN A 53 18.58 -15.35 1.20
CA GLN A 53 19.84 -14.87 0.63
C GLN A 53 19.90 -13.35 0.59
N LEU A 54 18.81 -12.71 0.18
CA LEU A 54 18.78 -11.26 0.07
C LEU A 54 18.73 -10.61 1.45
N SER A 55 17.98 -11.18 2.38
CA SER A 55 17.90 -10.65 3.73
C SER A 55 19.26 -10.65 4.40
N GLU A 56 20.05 -11.68 4.15
CA GLU A 56 21.39 -11.74 4.71
C GLU A 56 22.25 -10.58 4.23
N VAL A 57 22.14 -10.23 2.96
CA VAL A 57 22.89 -9.09 2.41
C VAL A 57 22.49 -7.79 3.09
N PHE A 58 21.20 -7.64 3.35
CA PHE A 58 20.68 -6.42 3.98
C PHE A 58 20.87 -6.40 5.49
N GLY A 59 21.32 -7.50 6.09
CA GLY A 59 21.54 -7.55 7.52
C GLY A 59 20.27 -7.65 8.33
N ILE A 60 19.20 -8.19 7.74
CA ILE A 60 17.93 -8.37 8.44
C ILE A 60 17.54 -9.84 8.38
N ASN A 61 16.58 -10.21 9.21
CA ASN A 61 16.05 -11.58 9.17
C ASN A 61 15.01 -11.69 8.06
N PRO A 62 14.83 -12.90 7.48
CA PRO A 62 13.85 -13.06 6.40
C PRO A 62 12.45 -12.61 6.79
N HIS A 63 12.02 -12.84 8.04
CA HIS A 63 10.70 -12.42 8.45
C HIS A 63 10.56 -10.90 8.46
N GLU A 64 11.64 -10.17 8.68
CA GLU A 64 11.61 -8.71 8.64
C GLU A 64 11.36 -8.20 7.23
N LEU A 65 11.92 -8.88 6.24
CA LEU A 65 11.65 -8.52 4.85
C LEU A 65 10.19 -8.76 4.49
N ILE A 66 9.63 -9.87 4.98
CA ILE A 66 8.22 -10.17 4.75
C ILE A 66 7.32 -9.18 5.49
N GLU A 67 7.69 -8.77 6.69
CA GLU A 67 6.95 -7.74 7.41
C GLU A 67 6.90 -6.43 6.61
N GLU A 68 8.01 -6.07 6.01
CA GLU A 68 8.08 -4.89 5.15
C GLU A 68 7.14 -5.04 3.96
N ALA A 69 7.15 -6.24 3.36
CA ALA A 69 6.25 -6.52 2.25
C ALA A 69 4.80 -6.38 2.67
N GLU A 70 4.45 -6.89 3.84
CA GLU A 70 3.09 -6.78 4.34
C GLU A 70 2.66 -5.33 4.54
N LYS A 71 3.58 -4.48 4.92
CA LYS A 71 3.28 -3.05 5.04
C LYS A 71 2.93 -2.43 3.69
N PHE A 72 3.58 -2.87 2.63
CA PHE A 72 3.23 -2.42 1.29
C PHE A 72 1.84 -2.87 0.90
N VAL A 73 1.48 -4.12 1.21
CA VAL A 73 0.15 -4.64 0.95
C VAL A 73 -0.90 -3.83 1.71
N ASP A 74 -0.64 -3.57 2.98
CA ASP A 74 -1.57 -2.81 3.83
C ASP A 74 -1.79 -1.40 3.28
N ARG A 75 -0.72 -0.75 2.86
CA ARG A 75 -0.81 0.58 2.28
C ARG A 75 -1.64 0.58 1.01
N ALA A 76 -1.41 -0.42 0.15
CA ALA A 76 -2.17 -0.53 -1.08
C ALA A 76 -3.65 -0.76 -0.80
N ASN A 77 -3.96 -1.58 0.19
CA ASN A 77 -5.35 -1.84 0.57
C ASN A 77 -6.01 -0.60 1.14
N ARG A 78 -5.28 0.17 1.94
CA ARG A 78 -5.81 1.42 2.49
C ARG A 78 -6.05 2.45 1.39
N ALA A 79 -5.17 2.52 0.42
CA ALA A 79 -5.34 3.42 -0.71
C ALA A 79 -6.57 3.06 -1.51
N LYS A 80 -6.80 1.76 -1.75
CA LYS A 80 -7.99 1.30 -2.45
C LYS A 80 -9.26 1.61 -1.67
N ALA A 81 -9.22 1.44 -0.36
CA ALA A 81 -10.37 1.73 0.48
C ALA A 81 -10.72 3.22 0.42
N ARG A 82 -9.70 4.08 0.46
CA ARG A 82 -9.91 5.53 0.33
C ARG A 82 -10.50 5.89 -1.03
N GLU A 83 -10.03 5.26 -2.08
CA GLU A 83 -10.57 5.48 -3.41
C GLU A 83 -12.03 5.13 -3.48
N ARG A 84 -12.41 4.00 -2.88
CA ARG A 84 -13.81 3.59 -2.87
C ARG A 84 -14.68 4.57 -2.10
N GLU A 85 -14.22 5.02 -0.97
CA GLU A 85 -14.95 5.99 -0.18
C GLU A 85 -15.14 7.29 -0.95
N PHE A 86 -14.11 7.72 -1.63
CA PHE A 86 -14.16 8.94 -2.43
C PHE A 86 -15.15 8.81 -3.57
N ARG A 87 -15.17 7.67 -4.25
CA ARG A 87 -16.11 7.42 -5.33
C ARG A 87 -17.55 7.41 -4.85
N VAL A 88 -17.78 6.78 -3.70
CA VAL A 88 -19.12 6.74 -3.13
C VAL A 88 -19.59 8.14 -2.80
N THR A 89 -18.73 8.97 -2.25
CA THR A 89 -19.03 10.34 -1.95
C THR A 89 -19.37 11.13 -3.21
N ASP A 90 -18.59 10.96 -4.27
CA ASP A 90 -18.84 11.61 -5.54
C ASP A 90 -20.17 11.19 -6.13
N ASP A 91 -20.48 9.91 -6.09
CA ASP A 91 -21.74 9.40 -6.58
C ASP A 91 -22.92 10.01 -5.82
N LEU A 92 -22.78 10.16 -4.54
CA LEU A 92 -23.82 10.75 -3.72
C LEU A 92 -24.02 12.22 -4.08
N VAL A 93 -22.94 12.95 -4.26
CA VAL A 93 -23.01 14.35 -4.64
C VAL A 93 -23.69 14.49 -6.00
N ASP A 94 -23.33 13.63 -6.95
CA ASP A 94 -23.96 13.65 -8.27
C ASP A 94 -25.44 13.38 -8.19
N ARG A 95 -25.86 12.46 -7.33
CA ARG A 95 -27.26 12.14 -7.17
C ARG A 95 -28.03 13.30 -6.57
N ILE A 96 -27.47 13.96 -5.60
CA ILE A 96 -28.10 15.11 -4.97
C ILE A 96 -28.23 16.24 -5.98
N ALA A 97 -27.22 16.45 -6.80
CA ALA A 97 -27.25 17.49 -7.82
C ALA A 97 -28.28 17.19 -8.89
N ALA A 98 -28.47 15.93 -9.23
CA ALA A 98 -29.43 15.55 -10.25
C ALA A 98 -30.87 15.61 -9.75
N HIS A 99 -31.10 15.30 -8.50
CA HIS A 99 -32.45 15.24 -7.93
C HIS A 99 -32.47 15.87 -6.55
N PRO A 100 -32.32 17.20 -6.49
CA PRO A 100 -32.25 17.86 -5.20
C PRO A 100 -33.52 17.73 -4.38
N GLU A 101 -34.65 17.53 -5.04
CA GLU A 101 -35.90 17.40 -4.34
C GLU A 101 -36.03 16.10 -3.59
N ASP A 102 -35.23 15.10 -3.94
CA ASP A 102 -35.24 13.81 -3.25
C ASP A 102 -34.54 13.88 -1.91
N TYR A 103 -33.81 14.94 -1.66
CA TYR A 103 -33.04 15.08 -0.45
C TYR A 103 -33.58 16.28 0.31
N ASP A 104 -34.47 15.99 1.24
CA ASP A 104 -35.19 17.00 1.96
C ASP A 104 -34.22 17.81 2.84
N MET A 105 -34.31 19.11 2.72
CA MET A 105 -33.46 19.99 3.49
C MET A 105 -33.79 19.91 4.97
N ALA A 106 -34.98 19.45 5.31
CA ALA A 106 -35.34 19.30 6.71
C ALA A 106 -34.40 18.30 7.40
N ALA A 107 -33.94 17.32 6.70
CA ALA A 107 -33.00 16.39 7.28
C ALA A 107 -31.68 17.05 7.63
N ASN A 108 -31.36 18.11 6.92
CA ASN A 108 -30.14 18.84 7.17
C ASN A 108 -30.29 19.92 8.18
N LYS A 109 -31.50 20.15 8.61
CA LYS A 109 -31.76 21.16 9.60
C LYS A 109 -31.85 20.62 11.00
N ASP A 110 -31.44 19.42 11.19
CA ASP A 110 -31.40 18.84 12.50
C ASP A 110 -30.46 19.66 13.36
N PRO A 111 -30.97 20.39 14.34
CA PRO A 111 -30.10 21.24 15.15
C PRO A 111 -29.17 20.44 16.01
N ASN A 112 -29.55 19.21 16.32
CA ASN A 112 -28.68 18.37 17.12
C ASN A 112 -27.41 18.01 16.38
N ALA A 113 -27.54 17.73 15.10
CA ALA A 113 -26.38 17.36 14.33
C ALA A 113 -25.34 18.47 14.31
N ARG A 114 -25.81 19.69 14.16
CA ARG A 114 -24.95 20.83 14.11
C ARG A 114 -24.38 21.19 15.46
N LEU A 115 -25.22 21.16 16.45
CA LEU A 115 -24.80 21.51 17.78
C LEU A 115 -23.81 20.57 18.35
N GLU A 116 -23.95 19.30 18.04
CA GLU A 116 -23.00 18.33 18.50
C GLU A 116 -21.63 18.58 17.91
N ALA A 117 -21.61 19.05 16.70
CA ALA A 117 -20.35 19.36 16.08
C ALA A 117 -19.73 20.60 16.67
N GLU A 118 -20.55 21.56 17.06
CA GLU A 118 -20.06 22.83 17.49
C GLU A 118 -19.75 22.89 18.94
N THR A 119 -20.54 22.20 19.70
CA THR A 119 -20.39 22.32 21.08
C THR A 119 -19.94 21.08 21.65
N PRO A 120 -18.88 20.82 21.46
CA PRO A 120 -18.45 19.65 21.98
C PRO A 120 -18.23 19.81 23.35
N ASP A 121 -18.27 20.54 23.55
CA ASP A 121 -18.01 20.68 24.54
C ASP A 121 -18.62 21.00 25.41
N GLU A 122 -18.99 21.16 25.39
CA GLU A 122 -19.63 21.33 26.25
C GLU A 122 -19.88 20.50 26.76
#